data_dfaec3c665d2a71ef73153ed41fcccdb
#
_entry.id   dfaec3c665d2a71ef73153ed41fcccdb
#
_cell.length_a   1.000
_cell.length_b   1.000
_cell.length_c   1.000
_cell.angle_alpha   90.00
_cell.angle_beta   90.00
_cell.angle_gamma   90.00
#
_symmetry.space_group_name_H-M   'P 1'
#
loop_
_entity.id
_entity.type
_entity.pdbx_description
1 polymer ?
#
loop_
_entity_poly.entity_id
_entity_poly.type
_entity_poly.pdbx_seq_one_letter_code
_entity_poly.pdbx_strand_id
1 'polypeptide(L)'
;MSETIRVTGLSGLQKFMDTLAPKLEANVMRGALRSGSKLIMEQAKANVPVGATASENARLYGGYAGALRDSIRLGTRIKGHWVTARVIVGGKIKGGADVWYAHIIEYTGAKPHSITAKDRKGLSIGGLFFQSVQHPGMKAHPFLRPALDNKAQSAVIAAAEHMKKRLATKEGLDTSDVLIEGDQ
;
A
#
# COMPACT_ATOMS: atom_id res chain seq x y z
N MET A 1 -10.15 -17.48 -12.67
CA MET A 1 -11.47 -16.94 -13.05
C MET A 1 -11.50 -15.51 -12.53
N SER A 2 -11.70 -14.54 -13.40
CA SER A 2 -11.81 -13.13 -12.98
C SER A 2 -13.25 -12.90 -12.52
N GLU A 3 -13.45 -12.74 -11.23
CA GLU A 3 -14.74 -12.32 -10.67
C GLU A 3 -15.07 -10.91 -11.14
N THR A 4 -16.21 -10.77 -11.76
CA THR A 4 -16.69 -9.48 -12.28
C THR A 4 -17.56 -8.84 -11.20
N ILE A 5 -17.06 -7.77 -10.60
CA ILE A 5 -17.83 -6.98 -9.62
C ILE A 5 -18.90 -6.20 -10.39
N ARG A 6 -20.15 -6.42 -10.08
CA ARG A 6 -21.26 -5.61 -10.58
C ARG A 6 -21.69 -4.60 -9.52
N VAL A 7 -21.51 -3.33 -9.82
CA VAL A 7 -22.11 -2.25 -9.04
C VAL A 7 -23.26 -1.70 -9.86
N THR A 8 -24.49 -1.85 -9.37
CA THR A 8 -25.70 -1.32 -10.01
C THR A 8 -26.01 0.07 -9.46
N GLY A 9 -26.71 0.91 -10.23
CA GLY A 9 -27.03 2.28 -9.82
C GLY A 9 -25.94 3.33 -10.09
N LEU A 10 -24.77 2.94 -10.59
CA LEU A 10 -23.68 3.88 -10.91
C LEU A 10 -24.06 4.95 -11.93
N SER A 11 -24.98 4.67 -12.85
CA SER A 11 -25.43 5.66 -13.86
C SER A 11 -26.19 6.83 -13.23
N GLY A 12 -27.00 6.57 -12.20
CA GLY A 12 -27.67 7.61 -11.41
C GLY A 12 -26.67 8.43 -10.60
N LEU A 13 -25.72 7.75 -9.95
CA LEU A 13 -24.66 8.37 -9.20
C LEU A 13 -23.74 9.22 -10.10
N GLN A 14 -23.43 8.74 -11.31
CA GLN A 14 -22.60 9.48 -12.25
C GLN A 14 -23.30 10.74 -12.76
N LYS A 15 -24.57 10.64 -13.19
CA LYS A 15 -25.36 11.81 -13.60
C LYS A 15 -25.43 12.86 -12.49
N PHE A 16 -25.53 12.41 -11.26
CA PHE A 16 -25.53 13.32 -10.12
C PHE A 16 -24.14 13.94 -9.87
N MET A 17 -23.08 13.14 -9.91
CA MET A 17 -21.71 13.64 -9.79
C MET A 17 -21.40 14.71 -10.82
N ASP A 18 -21.92 14.58 -12.05
CA ASP A 18 -21.77 15.56 -13.14
C ASP A 18 -22.47 16.91 -12.83
N THR A 19 -23.42 16.93 -11.91
CA THR A 19 -24.10 18.16 -11.46
C THR A 19 -23.39 18.86 -10.30
N LEU A 20 -22.45 18.18 -9.63
CA LEU A 20 -21.70 18.75 -8.52
C LEU A 20 -20.65 19.76 -9.01
N ALA A 21 -20.41 20.78 -8.17
CA ALA A 21 -19.25 21.64 -8.40
C ALA A 21 -17.95 20.80 -8.41
N PRO A 22 -17.03 21.02 -9.34
CA PRO A 22 -15.85 20.17 -9.54
C PRO A 22 -14.99 19.95 -8.29
N LYS A 23 -14.97 20.91 -7.36
CA LYS A 23 -14.26 20.79 -6.09
C LYS A 23 -14.95 19.83 -5.12
N LEU A 24 -16.29 19.79 -5.10
CA LEU A 24 -17.06 18.87 -4.27
C LEU A 24 -16.91 17.45 -4.78
N GLU A 25 -17.09 17.26 -6.08
CA GLU A 25 -16.88 15.99 -6.77
C GLU A 25 -15.49 15.40 -6.43
N ALA A 26 -14.42 16.16 -6.66
CA ALA A 26 -13.06 15.72 -6.38
C ALA A 26 -12.83 15.35 -4.90
N ASN A 27 -13.47 16.04 -3.96
CA ASN A 27 -13.35 15.75 -2.53
C ASN A 27 -14.13 14.49 -2.13
N VAL A 28 -15.32 14.28 -2.68
CA VAL A 28 -16.11 13.06 -2.48
C VAL A 28 -15.35 11.85 -3.02
N MET A 29 -14.85 11.94 -4.25
CA MET A 29 -14.05 10.88 -4.89
C MET A 29 -12.76 10.59 -4.11
N ARG A 30 -12.07 11.62 -3.65
CA ARG A 30 -10.86 11.44 -2.83
C ARG A 30 -11.16 10.70 -1.54
N GLY A 31 -12.27 11.03 -0.86
CA GLY A 31 -12.71 10.36 0.36
C GLY A 31 -13.03 8.90 0.10
N ALA A 32 -13.79 8.61 -0.95
CA ALA A 32 -14.18 7.27 -1.37
C ALA A 32 -12.96 6.39 -1.69
N LEU A 33 -12.08 6.87 -2.57
CA LEU A 33 -10.86 6.15 -2.94
C LEU A 33 -9.94 5.91 -1.73
N ARG A 34 -9.87 6.89 -0.81
CA ARG A 34 -9.12 6.73 0.43
C ARG A 34 -9.71 5.64 1.32
N SER A 35 -11.04 5.56 1.44
CA SER A 35 -11.73 4.53 2.21
C SER A 35 -11.40 3.14 1.69
N GLY A 36 -11.59 2.90 0.39
CA GLY A 36 -11.28 1.61 -0.21
C GLY A 36 -9.79 1.26 -0.14
N SER A 37 -8.90 2.19 -0.51
CA SER A 37 -7.46 1.94 -0.49
C SER A 37 -6.90 1.70 0.92
N LYS A 38 -7.61 2.14 1.96
CA LYS A 38 -7.23 1.88 3.35
C LYS A 38 -7.28 0.39 3.67
N LEU A 39 -8.28 -0.34 3.19
CA LEU A 39 -8.40 -1.78 3.38
C LEU A 39 -7.22 -2.54 2.75
N ILE A 40 -6.83 -2.14 1.53
CA ILE A 40 -5.66 -2.72 0.84
C ILE A 40 -4.38 -2.41 1.62
N MET A 41 -4.22 -1.18 2.09
CA MET A 41 -3.06 -0.78 2.89
C MET A 41 -2.95 -1.58 4.20
N GLU A 42 -4.05 -1.77 4.91
CA GLU A 42 -4.09 -2.54 6.16
C GLU A 42 -3.76 -4.01 5.92
N GLN A 43 -4.30 -4.60 4.85
CA GLN A 43 -3.96 -5.96 4.45
C GLN A 43 -2.47 -6.09 4.06
N ALA A 44 -1.93 -5.13 3.31
CA ALA A 44 -0.51 -5.11 2.96
C ALA A 44 0.37 -5.05 4.22
N LYS A 45 0.00 -4.23 5.21
CA LYS A 45 0.70 -4.17 6.51
C LYS A 45 0.66 -5.48 7.27
N ALA A 46 -0.45 -6.21 7.18
CA ALA A 46 -0.60 -7.53 7.81
C ALA A 46 0.25 -8.60 7.11
N ASN A 47 0.40 -8.50 5.80
CA ASN A 47 1.18 -9.45 4.99
C ASN A 47 2.69 -9.25 5.10
N VAL A 48 3.16 -8.07 5.53
CA VAL A 48 4.60 -7.75 5.60
C VAL A 48 5.31 -8.63 6.62
N PRO A 49 6.38 -9.34 6.23
CA PRO A 49 7.22 -10.05 7.19
C PRO A 49 7.92 -9.06 8.13
N VAL A 50 7.75 -9.25 9.41
CA VAL A 50 8.43 -8.44 10.44
C VAL A 50 9.49 -9.31 11.11
N GLY A 51 10.77 -8.91 10.98
CA GLY A 51 11.86 -9.55 11.69
C GLY A 51 11.77 -9.32 13.21
N ALA A 52 12.22 -10.29 14.00
CA ALA A 52 12.22 -10.19 15.46
C ALA A 52 13.07 -9.02 15.98
N THR A 53 14.19 -8.73 15.31
CA THR A 53 15.10 -7.64 15.65
C THR A 53 15.62 -6.95 14.39
N ALA A 54 15.96 -5.66 14.50
CA ALA A 54 16.71 -4.99 13.46
C ALA A 54 18.18 -5.46 13.49
N SER A 55 18.77 -5.71 12.33
CA SER A 55 20.21 -5.98 12.23
C SER A 55 21.01 -4.76 12.71
N GLU A 56 22.26 -4.98 13.18
CA GLU A 56 23.15 -3.88 13.59
C GLU A 56 23.32 -2.84 12.47
N ASN A 57 23.51 -3.29 11.23
CA ASN A 57 23.61 -2.40 10.07
C ASN A 57 22.33 -1.60 9.85
N ALA A 58 21.14 -2.21 10.04
CA ALA A 58 19.88 -1.48 9.93
C ALA A 58 19.78 -0.37 10.99
N ARG A 59 20.25 -0.61 12.23
CA ARG A 59 20.27 0.37 13.31
C ARG A 59 21.17 1.56 13.01
N LEU A 60 22.32 1.35 12.37
CA LEU A 60 23.23 2.42 11.96
C LEU A 60 22.58 3.42 10.97
N TYR A 61 21.62 2.95 10.18
CA TYR A 61 20.86 3.77 9.23
C TYR A 61 19.45 4.11 9.74
N GLY A 62 19.23 4.08 11.04
CA GLY A 62 17.94 4.39 11.65
C GLY A 62 16.87 3.31 11.46
N GLY A 63 17.25 2.11 10.97
CA GLY A 63 16.34 0.99 10.76
C GLY A 63 15.95 0.32 12.08
N TYR A 64 14.72 -0.20 12.11
CA TYR A 64 14.18 -0.96 13.24
C TYR A 64 13.28 -2.11 12.72
N ALA A 65 12.96 -3.05 13.62
CA ALA A 65 12.03 -4.14 13.30
C ALA A 65 10.65 -3.56 12.99
N GLY A 66 10.12 -3.86 11.80
CA GLY A 66 8.85 -3.31 11.32
C GLY A 66 8.95 -2.04 10.48
N ALA A 67 10.15 -1.48 10.23
CA ALA A 67 10.33 -0.30 9.40
C ALA A 67 9.65 -0.41 8.02
N LEU A 68 9.71 -1.60 7.40
CA LEU A 68 9.02 -1.87 6.13
C LEU A 68 7.51 -1.71 6.26
N ARG A 69 6.89 -2.30 7.29
CA ARG A 69 5.47 -2.19 7.57
C ARG A 69 5.06 -0.73 7.80
N ASP A 70 5.86 0.00 8.57
CA ASP A 70 5.57 1.39 8.92
C ASP A 70 5.81 2.35 7.74
N SER A 71 6.58 1.92 6.73
CA SER A 71 6.77 2.66 5.49
C SER A 71 5.53 2.61 4.57
N ILE A 72 4.60 1.67 4.81
CA ILE A 72 3.39 1.54 4.01
C ILE A 72 2.42 2.66 4.38
N ARG A 73 2.13 3.50 3.41
CA ARG A 73 1.30 4.69 3.58
C ARG A 73 0.33 4.88 2.42
N LEU A 74 -0.73 5.60 2.68
CA LEU A 74 -1.73 5.96 1.70
C LEU A 74 -1.51 7.39 1.23
N GLY A 75 -1.32 7.57 -0.06
CA GLY A 75 -1.25 8.86 -0.72
C GLY A 75 -2.48 9.09 -1.59
N THR A 76 -3.02 10.31 -1.59
CA THR A 76 -4.09 10.72 -2.51
C THR A 76 -3.68 11.98 -3.24
N ARG A 77 -3.99 12.07 -4.52
CA ARG A 77 -3.67 13.24 -5.36
C ARG A 77 -4.85 13.58 -6.25
N ILE A 78 -5.12 14.86 -6.38
CA ILE A 78 -6.06 15.43 -7.35
C ILE A 78 -5.25 16.16 -8.41
N LYS A 79 -5.50 15.89 -9.68
CA LYS A 79 -4.89 16.59 -10.82
C LYS A 79 -5.97 16.80 -11.89
N GLY A 80 -6.50 18.04 -11.98
CA GLY A 80 -7.67 18.33 -12.79
C GLY A 80 -8.88 17.48 -12.37
N HIS A 81 -9.46 16.76 -13.29
CA HIS A 81 -10.58 15.84 -13.04
C HIS A 81 -10.15 14.46 -12.50
N TRP A 82 -8.83 14.18 -12.45
CA TRP A 82 -8.32 12.89 -12.00
C TRP A 82 -8.07 12.88 -10.50
N VAL A 83 -8.69 11.92 -9.84
CA VAL A 83 -8.42 11.63 -8.43
C VAL A 83 -7.76 10.25 -8.35
N THR A 84 -6.61 10.21 -7.71
CA THR A 84 -5.84 8.97 -7.55
C THR A 84 -5.60 8.69 -6.07
N ALA A 85 -5.78 7.43 -5.66
CA ALA A 85 -5.28 6.93 -4.39
C ALA A 85 -4.18 5.89 -4.66
N ARG A 86 -3.14 5.89 -3.85
CA ARG A 86 -1.98 4.99 -4.00
C ARG A 86 -1.59 4.44 -2.65
N VAL A 87 -1.41 3.14 -2.56
CA VAL A 87 -0.67 2.52 -1.47
C VAL A 87 0.81 2.59 -1.85
N ILE A 88 1.59 3.28 -1.05
CA ILE A 88 3.00 3.58 -1.29
C ILE A 88 3.81 2.88 -0.22
N VAL A 89 4.90 2.24 -0.61
CA VAL A 89 5.83 1.57 0.30
C VAL A 89 7.26 2.04 0.04
N GLY A 90 8.07 2.05 1.08
CA GLY A 90 9.48 2.40 0.97
C GLY A 90 9.77 3.90 1.08
N GLY A 91 11.04 4.24 0.84
CA GLY A 91 11.60 5.58 1.03
C GLY A 91 11.84 5.93 2.49
N LYS A 92 12.24 7.17 2.73
CA LYS A 92 12.49 7.68 4.08
C LYS A 92 11.21 7.80 4.88
N ILE A 93 11.19 7.24 6.08
CA ILE A 93 10.07 7.31 7.02
C ILE A 93 10.39 8.23 8.20
N LYS A 94 9.36 8.61 8.94
CA LYS A 94 9.52 9.40 10.17
C LYS A 94 10.38 8.58 11.15
N GLY A 95 11.50 9.13 11.58
CA GLY A 95 12.50 8.41 12.39
C GLY A 95 13.80 8.11 11.65
N GLY A 96 13.92 8.47 10.35
CA GLY A 96 15.17 8.45 9.59
C GLY A 96 15.48 7.18 8.83
N ALA A 97 14.76 6.07 9.10
CA ALA A 97 14.97 4.82 8.34
C ALA A 97 14.64 4.99 6.86
N ASP A 98 15.53 4.50 6.01
CA ASP A 98 15.31 4.46 4.56
C ASP A 98 14.99 3.03 4.12
N VAL A 99 13.77 2.82 3.64
CA VAL A 99 13.22 1.52 3.27
C VAL A 99 13.28 1.35 1.74
N TRP A 100 14.44 1.61 1.14
CA TRP A 100 14.70 1.49 -0.29
C TRP A 100 14.52 0.07 -0.82
N TYR A 101 14.74 -0.93 0.03
CA TYR A 101 14.71 -2.36 -0.32
C TYR A 101 13.32 -2.96 -0.49
N ALA A 102 12.26 -2.21 -0.25
CA ALA A 102 10.87 -2.68 -0.32
C ALA A 102 10.53 -3.40 -1.64
N HIS A 103 11.03 -2.88 -2.78
CA HIS A 103 10.81 -3.47 -4.10
C HIS A 103 11.51 -4.82 -4.27
N ILE A 104 12.64 -5.05 -3.59
CA ILE A 104 13.34 -6.34 -3.63
C ILE A 104 12.49 -7.40 -2.95
N ILE A 105 11.90 -7.07 -1.80
CA ILE A 105 11.04 -7.99 -1.06
C ILE A 105 9.79 -8.31 -1.87
N GLU A 106 9.15 -7.31 -2.50
CA GLU A 106 7.92 -7.51 -3.26
C GLU A 106 8.12 -8.32 -4.56
N TYR A 107 9.19 -8.05 -5.34
CA TYR A 107 9.25 -8.54 -6.71
C TYR A 107 10.35 -9.56 -6.99
N THR A 108 11.55 -9.31 -6.55
CA THR A 108 12.72 -10.04 -7.07
C THR A 108 13.38 -10.97 -6.05
N GLY A 109 13.26 -10.67 -4.77
CA GLY A 109 14.21 -11.23 -3.81
C GLY A 109 15.65 -10.78 -4.12
N ALA A 110 16.61 -11.45 -3.56
CA ALA A 110 18.03 -11.27 -3.84
C ALA A 110 18.63 -12.61 -4.25
N LYS A 111 19.33 -12.65 -5.37
CA LYS A 111 20.06 -13.85 -5.79
C LYS A 111 21.26 -14.08 -4.87
N PRO A 112 21.73 -15.33 -4.71
CA PRO A 112 23.00 -15.61 -4.05
C PRO A 112 24.12 -14.78 -4.68
N HIS A 113 24.95 -14.15 -3.86
CA HIS A 113 26.04 -13.31 -4.31
C HIS A 113 27.17 -13.28 -3.29
N SER A 114 28.37 -12.98 -3.75
CA SER A 114 29.53 -12.80 -2.88
C SER A 114 29.59 -11.35 -2.39
N ILE A 115 29.75 -11.19 -1.11
CA ILE A 115 30.01 -9.90 -0.46
C ILE A 115 31.51 -9.87 -0.14
N THR A 116 32.25 -8.95 -0.78
CA THR A 116 33.70 -8.79 -0.58
C THR A 116 33.96 -7.53 0.22
N ALA A 117 34.89 -7.62 1.17
CA ALA A 117 35.31 -6.46 1.94
C ALA A 117 35.97 -5.42 1.01
N LYS A 118 35.53 -4.16 1.13
CA LYS A 118 36.15 -3.05 0.39
C LYS A 118 37.47 -2.60 1.01
N ASP A 119 37.64 -2.88 2.28
CA ASP A 119 38.81 -2.46 3.05
C ASP A 119 39.61 -3.66 3.55
N ARG A 120 40.89 -3.42 3.90
CA ARG A 120 41.78 -4.45 4.48
C ARG A 120 41.29 -5.01 5.83
N LYS A 121 40.30 -4.35 6.45
CA LYS A 121 39.73 -4.77 7.76
C LYS A 121 38.85 -6.00 7.69
N GLY A 122 38.39 -6.39 6.47
CA GLY A 122 37.51 -7.54 6.29
C GLY A 122 36.06 -7.30 6.74
N LEU A 123 35.21 -8.30 6.53
CA LEU A 123 33.83 -8.36 6.98
C LEU A 123 33.79 -9.04 8.36
N SER A 124 33.30 -8.36 9.39
CA SER A 124 33.16 -8.94 10.72
C SER A 124 31.80 -9.66 10.85
N ILE A 125 31.83 -10.96 11.12
CA ILE A 125 30.65 -11.79 11.35
C ILE A 125 30.92 -12.66 12.58
N GLY A 126 30.13 -12.47 13.65
CA GLY A 126 30.30 -13.21 14.89
C GLY A 126 31.68 -13.06 15.56
N GLY A 127 32.36 -11.92 15.36
CA GLY A 127 33.72 -11.66 15.87
C GLY A 127 34.85 -12.20 14.97
N LEU A 128 34.54 -12.91 13.91
CA LEU A 128 35.52 -13.38 12.90
C LEU A 128 35.56 -12.43 11.72
N PHE A 129 36.74 -12.31 11.08
CA PHE A 129 36.97 -11.44 9.94
C PHE A 129 37.17 -12.26 8.67
N PHE A 130 36.38 -11.94 7.63
CA PHE A 130 36.40 -12.60 6.34
C PHE A 130 36.67 -11.58 5.23
N GLN A 131 37.46 -11.96 4.22
CA GLN A 131 37.69 -11.13 3.03
C GLN A 131 36.46 -11.16 2.10
N SER A 132 35.76 -12.29 2.06
CA SER A 132 34.57 -12.48 1.25
C SER A 132 33.66 -13.50 1.92
N VAL A 133 32.35 -13.31 1.80
CA VAL A 133 31.33 -14.20 2.32
C VAL A 133 30.27 -14.42 1.23
N GLN A 134 29.83 -15.66 1.06
CA GLN A 134 28.70 -15.98 0.20
C GLN A 134 27.40 -15.69 0.90
N HIS A 135 26.66 -14.71 0.39
CA HIS A 135 25.31 -14.44 0.86
C HIS A 135 24.31 -15.33 0.11
N PRO A 136 23.46 -16.11 0.81
CA PRO A 136 22.56 -17.08 0.16
C PRO A 136 21.45 -16.42 -0.68
N GLY A 137 21.34 -15.10 -0.62
CA GLY A 137 20.22 -14.39 -1.21
C GLY A 137 18.97 -14.41 -0.32
N MET A 138 17.85 -14.04 -0.91
CA MET A 138 16.56 -13.99 -0.24
C MET A 138 15.46 -14.26 -1.27
N LYS A 139 14.49 -15.09 -0.93
CA LYS A 139 13.29 -15.26 -1.76
C LYS A 139 12.41 -14.00 -1.69
N ALA A 140 11.73 -13.69 -2.79
CA ALA A 140 10.69 -12.65 -2.77
C ALA A 140 9.55 -13.06 -1.82
N HIS A 141 9.04 -12.10 -1.09
CA HIS A 141 7.86 -12.25 -0.24
C HIS A 141 6.85 -11.15 -0.61
N PRO A 142 6.05 -11.36 -1.67
CA PRO A 142 5.05 -10.41 -2.11
C PRO A 142 4.04 -10.13 -0.99
N PHE A 143 3.77 -8.86 -0.74
CA PHE A 143 2.80 -8.43 0.27
C PHE A 143 1.78 -7.43 -0.26
N LEU A 144 2.14 -6.63 -1.29
CA LEU A 144 1.24 -5.68 -1.92
C LEU A 144 0.27 -6.35 -2.89
N ARG A 145 0.79 -7.22 -3.79
CA ARG A 145 -0.04 -7.92 -4.77
C ARG A 145 -1.09 -8.80 -4.11
N PRO A 146 -0.76 -9.71 -3.16
CA PRO A 146 -1.77 -10.49 -2.46
C PRO A 146 -2.76 -9.63 -1.66
N ALA A 147 -2.33 -8.48 -1.13
CA ALA A 147 -3.24 -7.56 -0.44
C ALA A 147 -4.25 -6.93 -1.40
N LEU A 148 -3.82 -6.58 -2.61
CA LEU A 148 -4.72 -6.07 -3.64
C LEU A 148 -5.71 -7.16 -4.08
N ASP A 149 -5.22 -8.35 -4.41
CA ASP A 149 -6.04 -9.46 -4.91
C ASP A 149 -7.12 -9.84 -3.90
N ASN A 150 -6.76 -9.91 -2.61
CA ASN A 150 -7.68 -10.30 -1.54
C ASN A 150 -8.67 -9.20 -1.12
N LYS A 151 -8.35 -7.92 -1.37
CA LYS A 151 -9.16 -6.77 -0.88
C LYS A 151 -9.71 -5.88 -1.98
N ALA A 152 -9.48 -6.21 -3.26
CA ALA A 152 -9.95 -5.38 -4.37
C ALA A 152 -11.46 -5.16 -4.32
N GLN A 153 -12.24 -6.23 -4.18
CA GLN A 153 -13.69 -6.17 -4.10
C GLN A 153 -14.18 -5.39 -2.89
N SER A 154 -13.70 -5.75 -1.70
CA SER A 154 -14.04 -5.03 -0.46
C SER A 154 -13.67 -3.54 -0.54
N ALA A 155 -12.59 -3.20 -1.24
CA ALA A 155 -12.16 -1.81 -1.41
C ALA A 155 -13.12 -1.03 -2.32
N VAL A 156 -13.63 -1.65 -3.39
CA VAL A 156 -14.65 -1.01 -4.26
C VAL A 156 -15.95 -0.78 -3.50
N ILE A 157 -16.41 -1.79 -2.75
CA ILE A 157 -17.61 -1.69 -1.91
C ILE A 157 -17.46 -0.57 -0.88
N ALA A 158 -16.36 -0.55 -0.12
CA ALA A 158 -16.10 0.49 0.88
C ALA A 158 -15.99 1.90 0.28
N ALA A 159 -15.48 2.02 -0.94
CA ALA A 159 -15.45 3.29 -1.66
C ALA A 159 -16.87 3.74 -2.05
N ALA A 160 -17.70 2.84 -2.57
CA ALA A 160 -19.08 3.11 -2.95
C ALA A 160 -19.94 3.49 -1.74
N GLU A 161 -19.82 2.76 -0.63
CA GLU A 161 -20.50 3.07 0.63
C GLU A 161 -20.12 4.43 1.19
N HIS A 162 -18.82 4.75 1.18
CA HIS A 162 -18.35 6.05 1.62
C HIS A 162 -18.93 7.17 0.77
N MET A 163 -19.00 6.97 -0.55
CA MET A 163 -19.58 7.92 -1.50
C MET A 163 -21.06 8.13 -1.21
N LYS A 164 -21.84 7.03 -1.13
CA LYS A 164 -23.27 7.02 -0.78
C LYS A 164 -23.53 7.79 0.53
N LYS A 165 -22.81 7.42 1.59
CA LYS A 165 -22.95 8.07 2.90
C LYS A 165 -22.64 9.57 2.85
N ARG A 166 -21.58 9.95 2.13
CA ARG A 166 -21.19 11.36 2.05
C ARG A 166 -22.18 12.21 1.29
N LEU A 167 -22.71 11.69 0.19
CA LEU A 167 -23.73 12.36 -0.61
C LEU A 167 -25.04 12.52 0.18
N ALA A 168 -25.49 11.49 0.85
CA ALA A 168 -26.69 11.56 1.70
C ALA A 168 -26.55 12.57 2.85
N THR A 169 -25.41 12.56 3.57
CA THR A 169 -25.26 13.34 4.79
C THR A 169 -24.83 14.79 4.57
N LYS A 170 -24.03 15.06 3.54
CA LYS A 170 -23.44 16.39 3.30
C LYS A 170 -24.20 17.20 2.25
N GLU A 171 -24.74 16.51 1.24
CA GLU A 171 -25.38 17.15 0.09
C GLU A 171 -26.91 16.98 0.11
N GLY A 172 -27.45 16.29 1.11
CA GLY A 172 -28.90 16.12 1.31
C GLY A 172 -29.60 15.30 0.22
N LEU A 173 -28.84 14.41 -0.44
CA LEU A 173 -29.34 13.65 -1.58
C LEU A 173 -29.99 12.35 -1.18
N ASP A 174 -31.07 12.03 -1.88
CA ASP A 174 -31.62 10.69 -1.80
C ASP A 174 -30.71 9.72 -2.57
N THR A 175 -30.11 8.81 -1.83
CA THR A 175 -29.24 7.75 -2.36
C THR A 175 -29.86 6.37 -2.17
N SER A 176 -31.18 6.29 -1.95
CA SER A 176 -31.91 5.03 -1.72
C SER A 176 -31.81 4.08 -2.91
N ASP A 177 -31.79 4.64 -4.12
CA ASP A 177 -31.73 3.87 -5.38
C ASP A 177 -30.33 3.31 -5.69
N VAL A 178 -29.31 3.68 -4.93
CA VAL A 178 -27.96 3.17 -5.12
C VAL A 178 -27.80 1.85 -4.39
N LEU A 179 -27.87 0.75 -5.12
CA LEU A 179 -27.63 -0.60 -4.60
C LEU A 179 -26.14 -0.94 -4.77
N ILE A 180 -25.54 -1.37 -3.68
CA ILE A 180 -24.16 -1.88 -3.65
C ILE A 180 -24.28 -3.37 -3.38
N GLU A 181 -24.17 -4.18 -4.42
CA GLU A 181 -24.13 -5.65 -4.28
C GLU A 181 -22.70 -6.06 -3.98
N GLY A 182 -22.46 -6.53 -2.76
CA GLY A 182 -21.28 -7.29 -2.41
C GLY A 182 -21.61 -8.77 -2.58
N ASP A 183 -20.78 -9.52 -3.32
CA ASP A 183 -20.87 -10.97 -3.33
C ASP A 183 -20.81 -11.49 -1.89
N GLN A 184 -21.80 -12.33 -1.54
CA GLN A 184 -21.84 -13.11 -0.30
C GLN A 184 -20.96 -14.35 -0.45
#